data_a8b1d7cf2198f96c2f6fb7225e3d7fac
#
_entry.id   a8b1d7cf2198f96c2f6fb7225e3d7fac
#
_cell.length_a   1.000
_cell.length_b   1.000
_cell.length_c   1.000
_cell.angle_alpha   90.00
_cell.angle_beta   90.00
_cell.angle_gamma   90.00
#
_symmetry.space_group_name_H-M   'P 1'
#
loop_
_entity.id
_entity.type
_entity.pdbx_description
1 polymer ?
#
loop_
_entity_poly.entity_id
_entity_poly.type
_entity_poly.pdbx_seq_one_letter_code
_entity_poly.pdbx_strand_id
1 'polypeptide(L)'
;MEEINLNKTIELFELYSQLRFEQDGRSKVKPSEKKEELLKQIELLKNSEVIDIEEPSLLSDIISKSCFEESSYDVEDYYKRLKGAIVARFAGCTLGVPVEGYQIDAMEKIAQDTNTPFPPTEYWHDVLNPEGIQYGVDKRSSYSLNGINCVPVDDDVTYTVLNVLLLEKYGKDYSLDDVAQLWKDVLPYACTAEECALDELAKGTKPSEVANNNPFIEWIGAAIRADAFGYVFAGRPHLAAIAAYNDAYLTHRRNGIYGEMFLAASIAAAFTSTDCIEALKIGANYIPQNSRLKRDLDWAFDVEVTDFKQARSLLDERFPGMNSVHTINNMCAIVLAAKLGANDFDKTISIIVAMGLDNDCNGASLGSILGAILKIDNIPSKWYENFNDCLHTYIKGYEVLSLESFMKQTEGLYKKYKEVK
;
A
#
# COMPACT_ATOMS: atom_id res chain seq x y z
N MET A 1 28.91 17.36 -17.81
CA MET A 1 28.77 16.28 -16.82
C MET A 1 29.07 16.82 -15.40
N GLU A 2 28.46 17.97 -14.97
CA GLU A 2 28.76 18.52 -13.62
C GLU A 2 27.77 19.55 -13.09
N GLU A 3 26.57 19.55 -13.60
CA GLU A 3 25.43 20.07 -12.85
C GLU A 3 24.53 18.86 -12.51
N ILE A 4 25.00 17.99 -11.60
CA ILE A 4 24.05 17.32 -10.71
C ILE A 4 23.35 18.50 -10.08
N ASN A 5 22.17 18.75 -10.59
CA ASN A 5 21.40 19.94 -10.37
C ASN A 5 21.35 20.17 -8.85
N LEU A 6 21.83 21.32 -8.39
CA LEU A 6 21.79 21.66 -6.97
C LEU A 6 20.39 21.44 -6.41
N ASN A 7 19.36 21.65 -7.21
CA ASN A 7 17.98 21.38 -6.87
C ASN A 7 17.73 19.90 -6.49
N LYS A 8 18.24 18.94 -7.26
CA LYS A 8 18.12 17.50 -6.89
C LYS A 8 18.85 17.16 -5.59
N THR A 9 19.94 17.85 -5.31
CA THR A 9 20.66 17.66 -4.05
C THR A 9 19.88 18.28 -2.87
N ILE A 10 19.19 19.40 -3.09
CA ILE A 10 18.30 20.02 -2.10
C ILE A 10 17.10 19.10 -1.85
N GLU A 11 16.47 18.59 -2.90
CA GLU A 11 15.37 17.62 -2.78
C GLU A 11 15.76 16.40 -1.94
N LEU A 12 16.94 15.82 -2.21
CA LEU A 12 17.44 14.68 -1.44
C LEU A 12 17.68 15.05 0.04
N PHE A 13 18.21 16.25 0.31
CA PHE A 13 18.36 16.74 1.68
C PHE A 13 17.00 16.88 2.38
N GLU A 14 16.00 17.43 1.69
CA GLU A 14 14.66 17.63 2.23
C GLU A 14 14.00 16.28 2.56
N LEU A 15 14.16 15.27 1.70
CA LEU A 15 13.67 13.91 1.95
C LEU A 15 14.29 13.27 3.19
N TYR A 16 15.63 13.33 3.37
CA TYR A 16 16.26 12.81 4.57
C TYR A 16 15.91 13.63 5.81
N SER A 17 15.75 14.94 5.67
CA SER A 17 15.29 15.81 6.76
C SER A 17 13.86 15.49 7.18
N GLN A 18 12.98 15.20 6.19
CA GLN A 18 11.61 14.75 6.44
C GLN A 18 11.59 13.40 7.15
N LEU A 19 12.33 12.41 6.64
CA LEU A 19 12.45 11.09 7.27
C LEU A 19 12.85 11.20 8.76
N ARG A 20 13.87 12.00 9.09
CA ARG A 20 14.31 12.16 10.48
C ARG A 20 13.30 12.90 11.34
N PHE A 21 12.60 13.90 10.78
CA PHE A 21 11.48 14.55 11.46
C PHE A 21 10.35 13.54 11.76
N GLU A 22 10.01 12.69 10.82
CA GLU A 22 8.96 11.67 10.99
C GLU A 22 9.34 10.59 11.99
N GLN A 23 10.63 10.24 12.09
CA GLN A 23 11.12 9.22 13.02
C GLN A 23 11.17 9.69 14.48
N ASP A 24 11.65 10.90 14.76
CA ASP A 24 11.93 11.35 16.14
C ASP A 24 11.48 12.80 16.45
N GLY A 25 10.81 13.46 15.52
CA GLY A 25 10.30 14.83 15.71
C GLY A 25 11.38 15.91 15.69
N ARG A 26 12.64 15.60 15.29
CA ARG A 26 13.70 16.60 15.26
C ARG A 26 13.39 17.72 14.28
N SER A 27 13.74 18.94 14.65
CA SER A 27 13.51 20.12 13.82
C SER A 27 14.24 20.03 12.48
N LYS A 28 13.54 20.35 11.39
CA LYS A 28 14.14 20.45 10.07
C LYS A 28 15.13 21.62 10.03
N VAL A 29 16.33 21.33 9.56
CA VAL A 29 17.40 22.34 9.36
C VAL A 29 17.28 22.86 7.93
N LYS A 30 17.64 24.13 7.68
CA LYS A 30 17.67 24.67 6.32
C LYS A 30 18.82 24.06 5.52
N PRO A 31 18.61 23.73 4.23
CA PRO A 31 19.65 23.26 3.35
C PRO A 31 20.70 24.37 3.13
N SER A 32 21.97 23.99 3.04
CA SER A 32 23.02 24.92 2.66
C SER A 32 22.93 25.26 1.17
N GLU A 33 23.16 26.52 0.82
CA GLU A 33 23.28 26.97 -0.57
C GLU A 33 24.60 26.50 -1.24
N LYS A 34 25.56 26.04 -0.43
CA LYS A 34 26.84 25.53 -0.92
C LYS A 34 26.77 24.00 -1.04
N LYS A 35 26.97 23.49 -2.25
CA LYS A 35 26.86 22.07 -2.58
C LYS A 35 27.69 21.16 -1.67
N GLU A 36 28.94 21.52 -1.35
CA GLU A 36 29.82 20.71 -0.51
C GLU A 36 29.31 20.62 0.95
N GLU A 37 28.75 21.71 1.47
CA GLU A 37 28.15 21.73 2.81
C GLU A 37 26.83 20.95 2.82
N LEU A 38 26.04 21.06 1.77
CA LEU A 38 24.78 20.35 1.59
C LEU A 38 25.00 18.82 1.53
N LEU A 39 26.01 18.36 0.80
CA LEU A 39 26.38 16.94 0.77
C LEU A 39 26.80 16.42 2.15
N LYS A 40 27.54 17.23 2.93
CA LYS A 40 27.88 16.89 4.32
C LYS A 40 26.65 16.83 5.22
N GLN A 41 25.68 17.75 5.04
CA GLN A 41 24.42 17.72 5.77
C GLN A 41 23.61 16.44 5.44
N ILE A 42 23.54 16.03 4.18
CA ILE A 42 22.88 14.78 3.76
C ILE A 42 23.57 13.58 4.42
N GLU A 43 24.90 13.52 4.40
CA GLU A 43 25.66 12.43 5.00
C GLU A 43 25.43 12.35 6.52
N LEU A 44 25.37 13.49 7.20
CA LEU A 44 25.01 13.55 8.62
C LEU A 44 23.60 13.04 8.88
N LEU A 45 22.61 13.38 8.04
CA LEU A 45 21.25 12.89 8.18
C LEU A 45 21.17 11.38 7.95
N LYS A 46 21.86 10.84 6.94
CA LYS A 46 21.94 9.40 6.68
C LYS A 46 22.51 8.65 7.90
N ASN A 47 23.60 9.12 8.45
CA ASN A 47 24.31 8.48 9.56
C ASN A 47 23.67 8.75 10.94
N SER A 48 22.65 9.60 11.02
CA SER A 48 21.93 9.90 12.27
C SER A 48 20.66 9.07 12.44
N GLU A 49 20.69 7.84 11.94
CA GLU A 49 19.56 6.91 12.07
C GLU A 49 19.09 6.78 13.52
N VAL A 50 17.78 6.81 13.70
CA VAL A 50 17.15 6.59 15.00
C VAL A 50 17.15 5.10 15.29
N ILE A 51 17.93 4.68 16.27
CA ILE A 51 17.87 3.31 16.79
C ILE A 51 16.80 3.27 17.86
N ASP A 52 15.64 2.71 17.54
CA ASP A 52 14.59 2.43 18.50
C ASP A 52 14.50 0.91 18.71
N ILE A 53 14.78 0.48 19.95
CA ILE A 53 14.74 -0.93 20.31
C ILE A 53 13.34 -1.54 20.16
N GLU A 54 12.29 -0.72 20.20
CA GLU A 54 10.90 -1.15 20.03
C GLU A 54 10.48 -1.21 18.55
N GLU A 55 11.33 -0.74 17.64
CA GLU A 55 11.09 -0.71 16.20
C GLU A 55 12.19 -1.43 15.39
N PRO A 56 12.46 -2.73 15.66
CA PRO A 56 13.48 -3.47 14.94
C PRO A 56 13.07 -3.71 13.48
N SER A 57 14.08 -3.91 12.60
CA SER A 57 13.85 -4.29 11.20
C SER A 57 14.17 -5.76 10.90
N LEU A 58 14.71 -6.52 11.85
CA LEU A 58 14.98 -7.95 11.67
C LEU A 58 13.78 -8.79 12.08
N LEU A 59 13.40 -9.79 11.27
CA LEU A 59 12.22 -10.62 11.47
C LEU A 59 12.17 -11.27 12.85
N SER A 60 13.30 -11.83 13.32
CA SER A 60 13.38 -12.46 14.65
C SER A 60 13.01 -11.51 15.77
N ASP A 61 13.44 -10.26 15.65
CA ASP A 61 13.19 -9.24 16.67
C ASP A 61 11.75 -8.72 16.57
N ILE A 62 11.22 -8.57 15.34
CA ILE A 62 9.80 -8.24 15.09
C ILE A 62 8.90 -9.30 15.73
N ILE A 63 9.14 -10.58 15.45
CA ILE A 63 8.37 -11.69 16.02
C ILE A 63 8.45 -11.69 17.55
N SER A 64 9.63 -11.48 18.12
CA SER A 64 9.83 -11.48 19.57
C SER A 64 9.08 -10.36 20.31
N LYS A 65 8.76 -9.27 19.60
CA LYS A 65 8.06 -8.08 20.13
C LYS A 65 6.59 -8.00 19.74
N SER A 66 6.11 -8.93 18.93
CA SER A 66 4.71 -9.02 18.49
C SER A 66 3.92 -10.04 19.30
N CYS A 67 2.59 -10.04 19.13
CA CYS A 67 1.73 -11.13 19.59
C CYS A 67 1.64 -12.22 18.53
N PHE A 68 2.78 -12.60 17.96
CA PHE A 68 2.87 -13.52 16.84
C PHE A 68 2.37 -14.91 17.21
N GLU A 69 1.29 -15.34 16.59
CA GLU A 69 0.65 -16.63 16.84
C GLU A 69 0.48 -17.39 15.52
N GLU A 70 0.94 -18.63 15.48
CA GLU A 70 0.73 -19.52 14.34
C GLU A 70 -0.72 -20.01 14.36
N SER A 71 -1.56 -19.40 13.56
CA SER A 71 -2.98 -19.73 13.43
C SER A 71 -3.31 -20.15 12.00
N SER A 72 -4.20 -21.14 11.88
CA SER A 72 -4.68 -21.61 10.59
C SER A 72 -6.16 -21.92 10.68
N TYR A 73 -6.94 -21.31 9.81
CA TYR A 73 -8.38 -21.44 9.76
C TYR A 73 -8.82 -21.92 8.39
N ASP A 74 -9.83 -22.78 8.33
CA ASP A 74 -10.45 -23.18 7.08
C ASP A 74 -11.22 -22.01 6.47
N VAL A 75 -10.99 -21.78 5.18
CA VAL A 75 -11.65 -20.69 4.44
C VAL A 75 -12.83 -21.25 3.65
N GLU A 76 -14.03 -20.88 4.05
CA GLU A 76 -15.23 -21.16 3.29
C GLU A 76 -15.39 -20.20 2.12
N ASP A 77 -15.89 -20.72 0.98
CA ASP A 77 -16.15 -19.93 -0.24
C ASP A 77 -14.93 -19.15 -0.75
N TYR A 78 -13.71 -19.70 -0.59
CA TYR A 78 -12.47 -19.00 -0.90
C TYR A 78 -12.51 -18.24 -2.23
N TYR A 79 -12.97 -18.90 -3.32
CA TYR A 79 -12.95 -18.25 -4.64
C TYR A 79 -13.90 -17.05 -4.75
N LYS A 80 -15.06 -17.09 -4.06
CA LYS A 80 -15.97 -15.95 -3.99
C LYS A 80 -15.38 -14.80 -3.20
N ARG A 81 -14.67 -15.11 -2.11
CA ARG A 81 -13.94 -14.13 -1.29
C ARG A 81 -12.78 -13.52 -2.06
N LEU A 82 -12.00 -14.34 -2.76
CA LEU A 82 -10.90 -13.88 -3.60
C LEU A 82 -11.37 -12.95 -4.71
N LYS A 83 -12.44 -13.34 -5.43
CA LYS A 83 -13.05 -12.48 -6.46
C LYS A 83 -13.51 -11.14 -5.86
N GLY A 84 -14.16 -11.19 -4.70
CA GLY A 84 -14.57 -9.99 -3.97
C GLY A 84 -13.38 -9.10 -3.61
N ALA A 85 -12.33 -9.67 -3.02
CA ALA A 85 -11.13 -8.96 -2.63
C ALA A 85 -10.43 -8.27 -3.81
N ILE A 86 -10.21 -9.02 -4.90
CA ILE A 86 -9.50 -8.52 -6.08
C ILE A 86 -10.29 -7.41 -6.79
N VAL A 87 -11.59 -7.60 -7.05
CA VAL A 87 -12.38 -6.56 -7.73
C VAL A 87 -12.54 -5.32 -6.86
N ALA A 88 -12.69 -5.49 -5.54
CA ALA A 88 -12.82 -4.38 -4.61
C ALA A 88 -11.51 -3.59 -4.46
N ARG A 89 -10.36 -4.29 -4.46
CA ARG A 89 -9.04 -3.65 -4.50
C ARG A 89 -8.91 -2.76 -5.73
N PHE A 90 -9.16 -3.31 -6.90
CA PHE A 90 -9.00 -2.57 -8.14
C PHE A 90 -10.05 -1.47 -8.29
N ALA A 91 -11.25 -1.65 -7.75
CA ALA A 91 -12.26 -0.59 -7.71
C ALA A 91 -11.84 0.58 -6.81
N GLY A 92 -11.33 0.29 -5.63
CA GLY A 92 -10.85 1.30 -4.68
C GLY A 92 -9.66 2.09 -5.24
N CYS A 93 -8.67 1.41 -5.83
CA CYS A 93 -7.55 2.01 -6.54
C CYS A 93 -8.03 2.93 -7.67
N THR A 94 -8.83 2.40 -8.60
CA THR A 94 -9.36 3.16 -9.76
C THR A 94 -10.15 4.41 -9.33
N LEU A 95 -10.87 4.35 -8.20
CA LEU A 95 -11.59 5.51 -7.67
C LEU A 95 -10.63 6.56 -7.09
N GLY A 96 -9.54 6.12 -6.45
CA GLY A 96 -8.57 6.98 -5.77
C GLY A 96 -7.62 7.72 -6.71
N VAL A 97 -7.09 7.04 -7.74
CA VAL A 97 -6.07 7.58 -8.67
C VAL A 97 -6.37 8.99 -9.21
N PRO A 98 -7.59 9.36 -9.64
CA PRO A 98 -7.85 10.71 -10.15
C PRO A 98 -7.59 11.83 -9.15
N VAL A 99 -7.61 11.51 -7.85
CA VAL A 99 -7.54 12.47 -6.74
C VAL A 99 -6.44 12.14 -5.74
N GLU A 100 -5.48 11.32 -6.10
CA GLU A 100 -4.34 10.94 -5.28
C GLU A 100 -3.62 12.18 -4.70
N GLY A 101 -3.44 12.20 -3.38
CA GLY A 101 -2.78 13.28 -2.65
C GLY A 101 -3.58 14.58 -2.51
N TYR A 102 -4.82 14.64 -3.01
CA TYR A 102 -5.63 15.86 -2.92
C TYR A 102 -6.23 16.05 -1.53
N GLN A 103 -6.36 17.30 -1.14
CA GLN A 103 -7.09 17.70 0.06
C GLN A 103 -8.61 17.64 -0.18
N ILE A 104 -9.38 17.52 0.90
CA ILE A 104 -10.85 17.35 0.82
C ILE A 104 -11.52 18.51 0.03
N ASP A 105 -11.12 19.74 0.27
CA ASP A 105 -11.69 20.92 -0.41
C ASP A 105 -11.42 20.91 -1.92
N ALA A 106 -10.24 20.45 -2.33
CA ALA A 106 -9.90 20.28 -3.74
C ALA A 106 -10.72 19.16 -4.39
N MET A 107 -10.91 18.05 -3.69
CA MET A 107 -11.77 16.94 -4.15
C MET A 107 -13.24 17.35 -4.25
N GLU A 108 -13.77 18.10 -3.26
CA GLU A 108 -15.13 18.67 -3.30
C GLU A 108 -15.33 19.58 -4.51
N LYS A 109 -14.31 20.38 -4.83
CA LYS A 109 -14.37 21.24 -6.02
C LYS A 109 -14.39 20.44 -7.31
N ILE A 110 -13.53 19.43 -7.44
CA ILE A 110 -13.52 18.53 -8.61
C ILE A 110 -14.89 17.85 -8.76
N ALA A 111 -15.47 17.34 -7.66
CA ALA A 111 -16.77 16.71 -7.64
C ALA A 111 -17.88 17.67 -8.16
N GLN A 112 -17.85 18.93 -7.73
CA GLN A 112 -18.78 19.96 -8.22
C GLN A 112 -18.57 20.26 -9.71
N ASP A 113 -17.32 20.43 -10.14
CA ASP A 113 -16.97 20.79 -11.52
C ASP A 113 -17.32 19.64 -12.49
N THR A 114 -17.23 18.38 -12.05
CA THR A 114 -17.56 17.19 -12.85
C THR A 114 -18.96 16.63 -12.60
N ASN A 115 -19.74 17.25 -11.72
CA ASN A 115 -21.06 16.77 -11.29
C ASN A 115 -21.02 15.33 -10.73
N THR A 116 -19.92 14.95 -10.04
CA THR A 116 -19.78 13.67 -9.35
C THR A 116 -20.30 13.82 -7.91
N PRO A 117 -20.98 12.81 -7.33
CA PRO A 117 -21.32 12.82 -5.90
C PRO A 117 -20.06 12.92 -5.02
N PHE A 118 -20.15 13.59 -3.85
CA PHE A 118 -19.06 13.63 -2.89
C PHE A 118 -19.56 13.44 -1.44
N PRO A 119 -19.01 12.51 -0.64
CA PRO A 119 -18.03 11.49 -1.04
C PRO A 119 -18.45 10.67 -2.26
N PRO A 120 -17.51 10.20 -3.11
CA PRO A 120 -17.84 9.60 -4.40
C PRO A 120 -18.48 8.22 -4.21
N THR A 121 -19.77 8.09 -4.54
CA THR A 121 -20.53 6.81 -4.50
C THR A 121 -20.54 6.06 -5.83
N GLU A 122 -19.78 6.55 -6.79
CA GLU A 122 -19.50 5.99 -8.11
C GLU A 122 -18.17 6.54 -8.61
N TYR A 123 -17.65 6.08 -9.75
CA TYR A 123 -16.44 6.65 -10.33
C TYR A 123 -16.62 8.11 -10.75
N TRP A 124 -15.55 8.87 -10.73
CA TRP A 124 -15.53 10.27 -11.16
C TRP A 124 -16.07 10.39 -12.59
N HIS A 125 -17.02 11.32 -12.81
CA HIS A 125 -17.62 11.49 -14.14
C HIS A 125 -16.61 12.01 -15.16
N ASP A 126 -15.64 12.81 -14.71
CA ASP A 126 -14.52 13.28 -15.51
C ASP A 126 -13.26 13.39 -14.63
N VAL A 127 -12.10 13.52 -15.24
CA VAL A 127 -10.79 13.59 -14.57
C VAL A 127 -9.98 14.78 -15.10
N LEU A 128 -9.12 15.31 -14.26
CA LEU A 128 -8.19 16.36 -14.67
C LEU A 128 -7.18 15.79 -15.68
N ASN A 129 -6.88 16.58 -16.74
CA ASN A 129 -5.95 16.19 -17.78
C ASN A 129 -6.27 14.81 -18.41
N PRO A 130 -7.45 14.60 -19.01
CA PRO A 130 -7.93 13.29 -19.46
C PRO A 130 -7.03 12.61 -20.50
N GLU A 131 -6.27 13.38 -21.27
CA GLU A 131 -5.30 12.89 -22.28
C GLU A 131 -3.91 12.59 -21.67
N GLY A 132 -3.66 12.93 -20.41
CA GLY A 132 -2.43 12.60 -19.73
C GLY A 132 -2.23 11.08 -19.66
N ILE A 133 -0.99 10.62 -19.77
CA ILE A 133 -0.66 9.19 -19.70
C ILE A 133 -0.19 8.84 -18.29
N GLN A 134 -0.82 7.82 -17.71
CA GLN A 134 -0.46 7.25 -16.42
C GLN A 134 0.45 6.03 -16.64
N TYR A 135 1.56 5.97 -15.94
CA TYR A 135 2.55 4.88 -16.01
C TYR A 135 2.99 4.48 -17.44
N GLY A 136 2.87 5.38 -18.42
CA GLY A 136 3.21 5.10 -19.83
C GLY A 136 2.23 4.14 -20.54
N VAL A 137 1.12 3.77 -19.92
CA VAL A 137 0.17 2.75 -20.40
C VAL A 137 -1.21 3.36 -20.69
N ASP A 138 -1.91 3.81 -19.65
CA ASP A 138 -3.30 4.26 -19.78
C ASP A 138 -3.43 5.80 -19.81
N LYS A 139 -4.48 6.28 -20.48
CA LYS A 139 -4.89 7.68 -20.36
C LYS A 139 -5.57 7.90 -19.01
N ARG A 140 -5.44 9.10 -18.45
CA ARG A 140 -6.15 9.45 -17.22
C ARG A 140 -7.67 9.35 -17.36
N SER A 141 -8.24 9.55 -18.57
CA SER A 141 -9.65 9.29 -18.84
C SER A 141 -10.08 7.85 -18.59
N SER A 142 -9.18 6.87 -18.61
CA SER A 142 -9.47 5.46 -18.28
C SER A 142 -9.90 5.21 -16.84
N TYR A 143 -9.74 6.21 -15.95
CA TYR A 143 -10.17 6.13 -14.54
C TYR A 143 -11.52 6.83 -14.30
N SER A 144 -12.16 7.39 -15.35
CA SER A 144 -13.48 8.02 -15.25
C SER A 144 -14.62 7.04 -15.52
N LEU A 145 -15.81 7.36 -15.03
CA LEU A 145 -17.02 6.53 -15.15
C LEU A 145 -17.27 6.02 -16.60
N ASN A 146 -17.07 6.88 -17.57
CA ASN A 146 -17.30 6.57 -18.99
C ASN A 146 -16.02 6.06 -19.70
N GLY A 147 -14.87 6.13 -19.07
CA GLY A 147 -13.59 5.73 -19.66
C GLY A 147 -13.13 4.34 -19.27
N ILE A 148 -13.61 3.81 -18.14
CA ILE A 148 -13.24 2.48 -17.64
C ILE A 148 -13.75 1.41 -18.60
N ASN A 149 -12.82 0.62 -19.15
CA ASN A 149 -13.10 -0.55 -19.97
C ASN A 149 -12.14 -1.72 -19.69
N CYS A 150 -11.28 -1.56 -18.72
CA CYS A 150 -10.29 -2.48 -18.20
C CYS A 150 -10.01 -2.06 -16.76
N VAL A 151 -9.37 -2.85 -15.93
CA VAL A 151 -8.70 -2.36 -14.72
C VAL A 151 -7.53 -1.50 -15.19
N PRO A 152 -7.54 -0.17 -14.95
CA PRO A 152 -6.47 0.68 -15.44
C PRO A 152 -5.15 0.40 -14.72
N VAL A 153 -4.03 0.73 -15.39
CA VAL A 153 -2.70 0.56 -14.79
C VAL A 153 -2.50 1.41 -13.55
N ASP A 154 -1.87 0.82 -12.57
CA ASP A 154 -1.43 1.50 -11.36
C ASP A 154 -0.31 0.70 -10.69
N ASP A 155 0.47 1.29 -9.78
CA ASP A 155 1.46 0.52 -9.03
C ASP A 155 0.79 -0.42 -8.00
N ASP A 156 -0.30 -0.03 -7.36
CA ASP A 156 -1.13 -0.91 -6.54
C ASP A 156 -1.59 -2.16 -7.29
N VAL A 157 -2.01 -1.99 -8.55
CA VAL A 157 -2.40 -3.08 -9.45
C VAL A 157 -1.19 -3.91 -9.85
N THR A 158 -0.12 -3.24 -10.26
CA THR A 158 1.11 -3.85 -10.77
C THR A 158 1.79 -4.71 -9.72
N TYR A 159 1.99 -4.20 -8.50
CA TYR A 159 2.66 -4.95 -7.43
C TYR A 159 1.81 -6.11 -6.91
N THR A 160 0.47 -6.01 -6.95
CA THR A 160 -0.40 -7.15 -6.65
C THR A 160 -0.15 -8.30 -7.62
N VAL A 161 -0.04 -8.02 -8.92
CA VAL A 161 0.29 -9.02 -9.95
C VAL A 161 1.71 -9.53 -9.77
N LEU A 162 2.67 -8.64 -9.53
CA LEU A 162 4.10 -8.96 -9.38
C LEU A 162 4.33 -9.98 -8.26
N ASN A 163 3.65 -9.83 -7.12
CA ASN A 163 3.83 -10.74 -5.98
C ASN A 163 3.11 -12.08 -6.17
N VAL A 164 2.05 -12.16 -6.99
CA VAL A 164 1.54 -13.45 -7.45
C VAL A 164 2.56 -14.14 -8.34
N LEU A 165 3.22 -13.43 -9.26
CA LEU A 165 4.31 -13.97 -10.10
C LEU A 165 5.53 -14.39 -9.28
N LEU A 166 5.87 -13.65 -8.22
CA LEU A 166 6.94 -14.02 -7.28
C LEU A 166 6.67 -15.38 -6.64
N LEU A 167 5.46 -15.56 -6.09
CA LEU A 167 5.04 -16.82 -5.45
C LEU A 167 4.92 -17.98 -6.43
N GLU A 168 4.53 -17.70 -7.68
CA GLU A 168 4.48 -18.71 -8.73
C GLU A 168 5.88 -19.20 -9.13
N LYS A 169 6.80 -18.26 -9.35
CA LYS A 169 8.15 -18.53 -9.89
C LYS A 169 9.06 -19.15 -8.82
N TYR A 170 9.05 -18.63 -7.61
CA TYR A 170 10.01 -18.98 -6.56
C TYR A 170 9.41 -19.77 -5.38
N GLY A 171 8.08 -19.82 -5.31
CA GLY A 171 7.40 -20.55 -4.22
C GLY A 171 7.24 -19.71 -2.96
N LYS A 172 6.71 -20.32 -1.89
CA LYS A 172 6.43 -19.62 -0.63
C LYS A 172 7.69 -19.26 0.19
N ASP A 173 8.79 -19.97 -0.04
CA ASP A 173 10.05 -19.80 0.69
C ASP A 173 11.06 -18.94 -0.11
N TYR A 174 10.54 -18.05 -0.97
CA TYR A 174 11.37 -17.14 -1.75
C TYR A 174 12.29 -16.29 -0.87
N SER A 175 13.45 -15.97 -1.39
CA SER A 175 14.47 -15.15 -0.73
C SER A 175 14.40 -13.69 -1.17
N LEU A 176 15.09 -12.81 -0.45
CA LEU A 176 15.28 -11.42 -0.83
C LEU A 176 16.01 -11.28 -2.17
N ASP A 177 16.91 -12.20 -2.49
CA ASP A 177 17.59 -12.24 -3.80
C ASP A 177 16.62 -12.60 -4.93
N ASP A 178 15.61 -13.42 -4.67
CA ASP A 178 14.55 -13.76 -5.64
C ASP A 178 13.67 -12.55 -5.93
N VAL A 179 13.29 -11.77 -4.90
CA VAL A 179 12.56 -10.50 -5.07
C VAL A 179 13.37 -9.55 -5.95
N ALA A 180 14.63 -9.30 -5.58
CA ALA A 180 15.52 -8.40 -6.31
C ALA A 180 15.74 -8.85 -7.76
N GLN A 181 15.85 -10.17 -7.98
CA GLN A 181 16.03 -10.71 -9.34
C GLN A 181 14.76 -10.55 -10.18
N LEU A 182 13.58 -10.84 -9.62
CA LEU A 182 12.32 -10.63 -10.32
C LEU A 182 12.15 -9.17 -10.73
N TRP A 183 12.37 -8.24 -9.80
CA TRP A 183 12.24 -6.81 -10.08
C TRP A 183 13.16 -6.36 -11.23
N LYS A 184 14.43 -6.76 -11.21
CA LYS A 184 15.37 -6.45 -12.31
C LYS A 184 14.93 -7.04 -13.66
N ASP A 185 14.29 -8.21 -13.65
CA ASP A 185 13.87 -8.88 -14.88
C ASP A 185 12.65 -8.21 -15.53
N VAL A 186 11.69 -7.73 -14.71
CA VAL A 186 10.35 -7.39 -15.22
C VAL A 186 9.85 -5.97 -14.91
N LEU A 187 10.45 -5.24 -13.96
CA LEU A 187 10.04 -3.85 -13.68
C LEU A 187 10.86 -2.88 -14.53
N PRO A 188 10.23 -2.14 -15.46
CA PRO A 188 10.93 -1.15 -16.30
C PRO A 188 11.26 0.14 -15.54
N TYR A 189 10.52 0.46 -14.52
CA TYR A 189 10.67 1.60 -13.62
C TYR A 189 9.89 1.37 -12.32
N ALA A 190 10.05 2.25 -11.36
CA ALA A 190 9.30 2.30 -10.11
C ALA A 190 9.25 3.73 -9.57
N CYS A 191 8.55 3.94 -8.46
CA CYS A 191 8.45 5.23 -7.79
C CYS A 191 9.15 5.18 -6.42
N THR A 192 9.55 6.32 -5.88
CA THR A 192 10.00 6.52 -4.49
C THR A 192 10.95 5.44 -3.95
N ALA A 193 10.52 4.66 -2.96
CA ALA A 193 11.35 3.63 -2.32
C ALA A 193 11.78 2.52 -3.28
N GLU A 194 10.90 2.15 -4.17
CA GLU A 194 11.08 1.11 -5.17
C GLU A 194 12.06 1.56 -6.27
N GLU A 195 11.98 2.82 -6.72
CA GLU A 195 12.94 3.42 -7.64
C GLU A 195 14.33 3.45 -7.03
N CYS A 196 14.47 3.91 -5.78
CA CYS A 196 15.74 3.87 -5.05
C CYS A 196 16.32 2.45 -5.00
N ALA A 197 15.47 1.45 -4.79
CA ALA A 197 15.91 0.06 -4.75
C ALA A 197 16.38 -0.44 -6.11
N LEU A 198 15.65 -0.19 -7.19
CA LEU A 198 16.08 -0.54 -8.55
C LEU A 198 17.40 0.13 -8.92
N ASP A 199 17.57 1.40 -8.58
CA ASP A 199 18.80 2.16 -8.80
C ASP A 199 20.00 1.57 -8.06
N GLU A 200 19.82 1.19 -6.81
CA GLU A 200 20.88 0.55 -6.00
C GLU A 200 21.20 -0.87 -6.50
N LEU A 201 20.19 -1.65 -6.88
CA LEU A 201 20.38 -2.96 -7.51
C LEU A 201 21.13 -2.86 -8.84
N ALA A 202 20.84 -1.83 -9.65
CA ALA A 202 21.55 -1.57 -10.91
C ALA A 202 23.03 -1.22 -10.70
N LYS A 203 23.39 -0.61 -9.56
CA LYS A 203 24.78 -0.34 -9.15
C LYS A 203 25.50 -1.58 -8.60
N GLY A 204 24.77 -2.69 -8.37
CA GLY A 204 25.31 -3.92 -7.81
C GLY A 204 25.29 -3.98 -6.30
N THR A 205 24.54 -3.10 -5.64
CA THR A 205 24.30 -3.16 -4.19
C THR A 205 23.59 -4.46 -3.84
N LYS A 206 24.00 -5.09 -2.73
CA LYS A 206 23.37 -6.34 -2.27
C LYS A 206 21.92 -6.07 -1.84
N PRO A 207 20.98 -6.99 -2.14
CA PRO A 207 19.56 -6.80 -1.77
C PRO A 207 19.33 -6.43 -0.29
N SER A 208 20.10 -6.99 0.64
CA SER A 208 19.99 -6.67 2.07
C SER A 208 20.44 -5.25 2.46
N GLU A 209 21.18 -4.58 1.59
CA GLU A 209 21.79 -3.26 1.83
C GLU A 209 21.09 -2.14 1.02
N VAL A 210 20.21 -2.50 0.09
CA VAL A 210 19.54 -1.58 -0.84
C VAL A 210 18.81 -0.45 -0.13
N ALA A 211 18.10 -0.75 0.94
CA ALA A 211 17.34 0.25 1.70
C ALA A 211 18.20 1.21 2.54
N ASN A 212 19.51 0.98 2.67
CA ASN A 212 20.39 1.84 3.50
C ASN A 212 20.51 3.28 2.95
N ASN A 213 20.33 3.46 1.64
CA ASN A 213 20.37 4.76 0.97
C ASN A 213 18.98 5.25 0.52
N ASN A 214 17.93 4.76 1.14
CA ASN A 214 16.55 5.04 0.76
C ASN A 214 15.89 5.99 1.77
N PRO A 215 15.52 7.24 1.39
CA PRO A 215 14.85 8.17 2.30
C PRO A 215 13.36 7.86 2.50
N PHE A 216 12.77 6.91 1.77
CA PHE A 216 11.35 6.56 1.77
C PHE A 216 11.04 5.29 2.58
N ILE A 217 11.97 4.83 3.42
CA ILE A 217 11.91 3.52 4.11
C ILE A 217 10.70 3.31 5.05
N GLU A 218 9.95 4.36 5.36
CA GLU A 218 8.73 4.30 6.18
C GLU A 218 7.49 4.83 5.42
N TRP A 219 7.59 5.03 4.09
CA TRP A 219 6.45 5.38 3.27
C TRP A 219 5.64 4.14 2.87
N ILE A 220 4.47 4.35 2.26
CA ILE A 220 3.44 3.31 2.05
C ILE A 220 3.80 2.27 0.98
N GLY A 221 4.86 2.48 0.18
CA GLY A 221 5.18 1.63 -0.97
C GLY A 221 5.33 0.13 -0.69
N ALA A 222 5.73 -0.27 0.54
CA ALA A 222 5.67 -1.69 0.92
C ALA A 222 4.22 -2.16 1.13
N ALA A 223 3.41 -1.36 1.80
CA ALA A 223 2.04 -1.74 2.16
C ALA A 223 1.14 -2.05 0.96
N ILE A 224 1.36 -1.38 -0.19
CA ILE A 224 0.60 -1.64 -1.43
C ILE A 224 0.87 -3.01 -2.06
N ARG A 225 1.93 -3.70 -1.62
CA ARG A 225 2.35 -5.00 -2.14
C ARG A 225 1.82 -6.20 -1.34
N ALA A 226 1.15 -5.95 -0.23
CA ALA A 226 0.71 -6.93 0.76
C ALA A 226 -0.30 -7.97 0.25
N ASP A 227 -1.12 -7.61 -0.74
CA ASP A 227 -2.39 -8.27 -1.05
C ASP A 227 -2.22 -9.70 -1.55
N ALA A 228 -1.28 -9.93 -2.45
CA ALA A 228 -1.00 -11.28 -2.97
C ALA A 228 -0.69 -12.28 -1.84
N PHE A 229 0.04 -11.83 -0.82
CA PHE A 229 0.37 -12.68 0.34
C PHE A 229 -0.88 -12.96 1.18
N GLY A 230 -1.73 -11.95 1.40
CA GLY A 230 -3.02 -12.13 2.08
C GLY A 230 -3.94 -13.11 1.35
N TYR A 231 -4.00 -13.04 0.02
CA TYR A 231 -4.83 -13.93 -0.80
C TYR A 231 -4.32 -15.37 -0.79
N VAL A 232 -3.01 -15.56 -1.01
CA VAL A 232 -2.42 -16.90 -1.12
C VAL A 232 -2.34 -17.60 0.24
N PHE A 233 -2.14 -16.84 1.32
CA PHE A 233 -2.12 -17.39 2.68
C PHE A 233 -3.43 -17.09 3.45
N ALA A 234 -4.55 -16.98 2.76
CA ALA A 234 -5.87 -16.77 3.37
C ALA A 234 -6.15 -17.74 4.53
N GLY A 235 -6.63 -17.20 5.65
CA GLY A 235 -6.84 -17.94 6.90
C GLY A 235 -5.56 -18.26 7.69
N ARG A 236 -4.39 -17.81 7.23
CA ARG A 236 -3.08 -18.02 7.88
C ARG A 236 -2.30 -16.71 7.96
N PRO A 237 -2.75 -15.77 8.80
CA PRO A 237 -2.18 -14.43 8.86
C PRO A 237 -0.68 -14.41 9.20
N HIS A 238 -0.19 -15.38 9.98
CA HIS A 238 1.25 -15.51 10.30
C HIS A 238 2.10 -15.76 9.04
N LEU A 239 1.64 -16.62 8.10
CA LEU A 239 2.37 -16.87 6.86
C LEU A 239 2.33 -15.65 5.92
N ALA A 240 1.18 -14.97 5.85
CA ALA A 240 1.05 -13.74 5.09
C ALA A 240 2.00 -12.65 5.61
N ALA A 241 2.09 -12.46 6.93
CA ALA A 241 3.01 -11.50 7.55
C ALA A 241 4.48 -11.81 7.28
N ILE A 242 4.89 -13.10 7.36
CA ILE A 242 6.28 -13.50 7.06
C ILE A 242 6.61 -13.28 5.58
N ALA A 243 5.70 -13.64 4.68
CA ALA A 243 5.91 -13.40 3.26
C ALA A 243 6.02 -11.89 2.97
N ALA A 244 5.12 -11.08 3.48
CA ALA A 244 5.18 -9.63 3.37
C ALA A 244 6.50 -9.04 3.92
N TYR A 245 6.99 -9.53 5.05
CA TYR A 245 8.30 -9.12 5.56
C TYR A 245 9.43 -9.35 4.55
N ASN A 246 9.46 -10.53 3.93
CA ASN A 246 10.53 -10.89 2.98
C ASN A 246 10.51 -9.99 1.73
N ASP A 247 9.34 -9.51 1.31
CA ASP A 247 9.21 -8.52 0.23
C ASP A 247 9.58 -7.11 0.71
N ALA A 248 8.98 -6.64 1.82
CA ALA A 248 9.19 -5.31 2.37
C ALA A 248 10.66 -4.99 2.66
N TYR A 249 11.42 -5.99 3.13
CA TYR A 249 12.80 -5.79 3.57
C TYR A 249 13.74 -5.32 2.45
N LEU A 250 13.39 -5.54 1.19
CA LEU A 250 14.17 -5.02 0.06
C LEU A 250 14.24 -3.49 0.08
N THR A 251 13.14 -2.83 0.38
CA THR A 251 12.96 -1.39 0.19
C THR A 251 12.74 -0.59 1.47
N HIS A 252 12.16 -1.22 2.48
CA HIS A 252 11.67 -0.55 3.69
C HIS A 252 12.35 -1.04 4.97
N ARG A 253 12.18 -0.26 6.04
CA ARG A 253 12.62 -0.58 7.40
C ARG A 253 11.55 -0.14 8.40
N ARG A 254 11.61 -0.68 9.63
CA ARG A 254 10.78 -0.27 10.76
C ARG A 254 9.27 -0.24 10.38
N ASN A 255 8.58 0.88 10.62
CA ASN A 255 7.14 1.00 10.38
C ASN A 255 6.72 0.78 8.92
N GLY A 256 7.60 0.98 7.94
CA GLY A 256 7.35 0.64 6.55
C GLY A 256 7.18 -0.88 6.34
N ILE A 257 8.05 -1.69 6.96
CA ILE A 257 7.91 -3.16 6.98
C ILE A 257 6.62 -3.57 7.71
N TYR A 258 6.36 -2.94 8.86
CA TYR A 258 5.19 -3.30 9.67
C TYR A 258 3.87 -3.01 8.96
N GLY A 259 3.81 -1.96 8.12
CA GLY A 259 2.63 -1.65 7.31
C GLY A 259 2.26 -2.78 6.36
N GLU A 260 3.23 -3.34 5.64
CA GLU A 260 2.99 -4.48 4.75
C GLU A 260 2.61 -5.74 5.53
N MET A 261 3.33 -6.07 6.61
CA MET A 261 3.00 -7.21 7.47
C MET A 261 1.59 -7.10 8.06
N PHE A 262 1.21 -5.91 8.52
CA PHE A 262 -0.12 -5.60 9.06
C PHE A 262 -1.22 -5.83 8.03
N LEU A 263 -1.09 -5.28 6.82
CA LEU A 263 -2.09 -5.43 5.77
C LEU A 263 -2.17 -6.87 5.26
N ALA A 264 -1.04 -7.53 4.99
CA ALA A 264 -1.04 -8.92 4.53
C ALA A 264 -1.72 -9.85 5.53
N ALA A 265 -1.42 -9.70 6.82
CA ALA A 265 -2.07 -10.46 7.88
C ALA A 265 -3.56 -10.12 8.03
N SER A 266 -3.94 -8.83 7.90
CA SER A 266 -5.33 -8.38 7.93
C SER A 266 -6.13 -8.95 6.76
N ILE A 267 -5.58 -8.92 5.56
CA ILE A 267 -6.22 -9.50 4.36
C ILE A 267 -6.38 -11.01 4.54
N ALA A 268 -5.33 -11.72 4.98
CA ALA A 268 -5.44 -13.16 5.24
C ALA A 268 -6.53 -13.50 6.28
N ALA A 269 -6.65 -12.68 7.34
CA ALA A 269 -7.70 -12.80 8.36
C ALA A 269 -9.10 -12.50 7.82
N ALA A 270 -9.23 -11.54 6.89
CA ALA A 270 -10.51 -11.16 6.29
C ALA A 270 -11.22 -12.32 5.58
N PHE A 271 -10.49 -13.34 5.11
CA PHE A 271 -11.06 -14.53 4.51
C PHE A 271 -11.82 -15.43 5.50
N THR A 272 -11.66 -15.18 6.79
CA THR A 272 -12.34 -15.94 7.87
C THR A 272 -13.10 -15.04 8.84
N SER A 273 -12.91 -13.73 8.75
CA SER A 273 -13.62 -12.73 9.55
C SER A 273 -14.97 -12.35 8.93
N THR A 274 -15.82 -11.74 9.74
CA THR A 274 -17.13 -11.18 9.33
C THR A 274 -17.16 -9.66 9.36
N ASP A 275 -16.08 -9.03 9.84
CA ASP A 275 -15.98 -7.60 10.08
C ASP A 275 -14.58 -7.08 9.77
N CYS A 276 -14.46 -5.90 9.12
CA CYS A 276 -13.18 -5.30 8.76
C CYS A 276 -12.32 -4.98 10.00
N ILE A 277 -12.94 -4.49 11.07
CA ILE A 277 -12.21 -4.12 12.29
C ILE A 277 -11.66 -5.36 12.98
N GLU A 278 -12.39 -6.48 12.98
CA GLU A 278 -11.87 -7.76 13.45
C GLU A 278 -10.62 -8.18 12.67
N ALA A 279 -10.68 -8.17 11.33
CA ALA A 279 -9.56 -8.54 10.48
C ALA A 279 -8.33 -7.63 10.71
N LEU A 280 -8.54 -6.32 10.81
CA LEU A 280 -7.49 -5.34 11.10
C LEU A 280 -6.87 -5.54 12.48
N LYS A 281 -7.66 -5.82 13.51
CA LYS A 281 -7.15 -6.14 14.87
C LYS A 281 -6.31 -7.42 14.88
N ILE A 282 -6.70 -8.44 14.12
CA ILE A 282 -5.89 -9.65 13.95
C ILE A 282 -4.54 -9.30 13.30
N GLY A 283 -4.56 -8.52 12.21
CA GLY A 283 -3.32 -8.09 11.54
C GLY A 283 -2.36 -7.33 12.46
N ALA A 284 -2.89 -6.46 13.33
CA ALA A 284 -2.11 -5.68 14.28
C ALA A 284 -1.35 -6.53 15.34
N ASN A 285 -1.65 -7.82 15.48
CA ASN A 285 -0.91 -8.74 16.34
C ASN A 285 0.45 -9.17 15.75
N TYR A 286 0.63 -9.02 14.43
CA TYR A 286 1.82 -9.50 13.71
C TYR A 286 2.92 -8.44 13.55
N ILE A 287 2.79 -7.29 14.21
CA ILE A 287 3.78 -6.22 14.26
C ILE A 287 4.23 -5.97 15.71
N PRO A 288 5.39 -5.31 15.93
CA PRO A 288 5.87 -5.04 17.29
C PRO A 288 4.87 -4.22 18.11
N GLN A 289 4.49 -4.72 19.29
CA GLN A 289 3.38 -4.19 20.09
C GLN A 289 3.68 -2.80 20.71
N ASN A 290 4.94 -2.44 20.83
CA ASN A 290 5.36 -1.12 21.30
C ASN A 290 5.84 -0.20 20.17
N SER A 291 5.73 -0.60 18.90
CA SER A 291 6.06 0.26 17.76
C SER A 291 5.13 1.47 17.67
N ARG A 292 5.57 2.50 16.99
CA ARG A 292 4.75 3.69 16.75
C ARG A 292 3.49 3.34 15.96
N LEU A 293 3.64 2.54 14.89
CA LEU A 293 2.47 2.09 14.11
C LEU A 293 1.43 1.40 14.99
N LYS A 294 1.86 0.47 15.86
CA LYS A 294 0.89 -0.25 16.73
C LYS A 294 0.16 0.69 17.69
N ARG A 295 0.89 1.61 18.36
CA ARG A 295 0.27 2.59 19.26
C ARG A 295 -0.73 3.50 18.55
N ASP A 296 -0.42 3.88 17.29
CA ASP A 296 -1.29 4.74 16.49
C ASP A 296 -2.49 3.97 15.94
N LEU A 297 -2.33 2.69 15.58
CA LEU A 297 -3.46 1.80 15.27
C LEU A 297 -4.38 1.61 16.47
N ASP A 298 -3.85 1.40 17.68
CA ASP A 298 -4.66 1.28 18.89
C ASP A 298 -5.49 2.55 19.14
N TRP A 299 -4.88 3.72 18.97
CA TRP A 299 -5.59 4.98 19.00
C TRP A 299 -6.72 5.02 17.94
N ALA A 300 -6.45 4.61 16.70
CA ALA A 300 -7.44 4.64 15.63
C ALA A 300 -8.60 3.65 15.88
N PHE A 301 -8.32 2.50 16.51
CA PHE A 301 -9.36 1.57 16.95
C PHE A 301 -10.26 2.15 18.05
N ASP A 302 -9.69 2.93 18.97
CA ASP A 302 -10.38 3.42 20.15
C ASP A 302 -11.10 4.76 19.93
N VAL A 303 -10.53 5.67 19.11
CA VAL A 303 -11.08 7.01 18.91
C VAL A 303 -12.45 6.97 18.24
N GLU A 304 -13.43 7.70 18.80
CA GLU A 304 -14.77 7.82 18.21
C GLU A 304 -14.78 8.84 17.08
N VAL A 305 -15.37 8.45 15.95
CA VAL A 305 -15.53 9.29 14.76
C VAL A 305 -16.96 9.22 14.23
N THR A 306 -17.49 10.34 13.77
CA THR A 306 -18.87 10.48 13.28
C THR A 306 -18.97 10.60 11.77
N ASP A 307 -17.93 11.18 11.13
CA ASP A 307 -17.84 11.37 9.69
C ASP A 307 -16.39 11.47 9.22
N PHE A 308 -16.19 11.45 7.90
CA PHE A 308 -14.87 11.42 7.28
C PHE A 308 -14.07 12.72 7.46
N LYS A 309 -14.74 13.88 7.57
CA LYS A 309 -14.05 15.15 7.80
C LYS A 309 -13.49 15.23 9.20
N GLN A 310 -14.27 14.79 10.19
CA GLN A 310 -13.77 14.65 11.56
C GLN A 310 -12.63 13.66 11.65
N ALA A 311 -12.75 12.50 11.00
CA ALA A 311 -11.69 11.49 10.96
C ALA A 311 -10.40 12.07 10.37
N ARG A 312 -10.48 12.81 9.25
CA ARG A 312 -9.33 13.47 8.65
C ARG A 312 -8.74 14.56 9.56
N SER A 313 -9.55 15.39 10.19
CA SER A 313 -9.07 16.41 11.14
C SER A 313 -8.28 15.79 12.28
N LEU A 314 -8.76 14.69 12.84
CA LEU A 314 -8.09 13.94 13.91
C LEU A 314 -6.75 13.34 13.45
N LEU A 315 -6.66 12.87 12.19
CA LEU A 315 -5.39 12.42 11.61
C LEU A 315 -4.40 13.58 11.46
N ASP A 316 -4.84 14.73 10.93
CA ASP A 316 -3.99 15.90 10.75
C ASP A 316 -3.48 16.46 12.09
N GLU A 317 -4.31 16.43 13.14
CA GLU A 317 -3.94 16.82 14.51
C GLU A 317 -2.95 15.84 15.14
N ARG A 318 -3.09 14.54 14.87
CA ARG A 318 -2.21 13.50 15.43
C ARG A 318 -0.86 13.43 14.73
N PHE A 319 -0.82 13.71 13.44
CA PHE A 319 0.36 13.57 12.58
C PHE A 319 0.80 14.89 11.94
N PRO A 320 1.01 15.97 12.73
CA PRO A 320 1.32 17.29 12.17
C PRO A 320 2.66 17.25 11.42
N GLY A 321 2.62 17.62 10.14
CA GLY A 321 3.80 17.67 9.25
C GLY A 321 4.31 16.33 8.75
N MET A 322 3.63 15.21 9.04
CA MET A 322 3.88 13.92 8.42
C MET A 322 3.50 13.94 6.95
N ASN A 323 4.26 13.28 6.11
CA ASN A 323 3.95 13.18 4.68
C ASN A 323 2.63 12.43 4.45
N SER A 324 1.86 12.85 3.42
CA SER A 324 0.58 12.22 3.07
C SER A 324 0.71 10.74 2.70
N VAL A 325 1.87 10.32 2.23
CA VAL A 325 2.17 8.92 1.84
C VAL A 325 2.96 8.13 2.90
N HIS A 326 3.03 8.62 4.15
CA HIS A 326 3.68 7.88 5.23
C HIS A 326 2.81 6.68 5.66
N THR A 327 3.43 5.54 5.97
CA THR A 327 2.71 4.31 6.37
C THR A 327 1.76 4.52 7.54
N ILE A 328 2.20 5.21 8.61
CA ILE A 328 1.45 5.27 9.87
C ILE A 328 0.09 5.99 9.72
N ASN A 329 0.06 7.20 9.14
CA ASN A 329 -1.19 7.96 8.99
C ASN A 329 -2.16 7.26 8.04
N ASN A 330 -1.66 6.62 6.98
CA ASN A 330 -2.47 5.87 6.03
C ASN A 330 -3.09 4.60 6.64
N MET A 331 -2.34 3.83 7.43
CA MET A 331 -2.89 2.67 8.14
C MET A 331 -3.96 3.09 9.15
N CYS A 332 -3.78 4.23 9.83
CA CYS A 332 -4.81 4.79 10.71
C CYS A 332 -6.05 5.25 9.92
N ALA A 333 -5.87 5.84 8.74
CA ALA A 333 -6.99 6.24 7.87
C ALA A 333 -7.83 5.02 7.45
N ILE A 334 -7.19 3.89 7.10
CA ILE A 334 -7.86 2.62 6.79
C ILE A 334 -8.74 2.16 7.97
N VAL A 335 -8.22 2.18 9.20
CA VAL A 335 -8.99 1.80 10.39
C VAL A 335 -10.20 2.73 10.61
N LEU A 336 -10.01 4.05 10.53
CA LEU A 336 -11.09 5.01 10.73
C LEU A 336 -12.18 4.89 9.65
N ALA A 337 -11.80 4.68 8.40
CA ALA A 337 -12.75 4.48 7.31
C ALA A 337 -13.51 3.15 7.45
N ALA A 338 -12.86 2.07 7.89
CA ALA A 338 -13.51 0.80 8.18
C ALA A 338 -14.57 0.95 9.28
N LYS A 339 -14.28 1.70 10.34
CA LYS A 339 -15.25 2.02 11.41
C LYS A 339 -16.46 2.76 10.87
N LEU A 340 -16.23 3.83 10.11
CA LEU A 340 -17.30 4.66 9.54
C LEU A 340 -18.13 3.93 8.51
N GLY A 341 -17.49 3.09 7.71
CA GLY A 341 -18.12 2.32 6.63
C GLY A 341 -19.04 1.20 7.14
N ALA A 342 -18.72 0.59 8.27
CA ALA A 342 -19.49 -0.49 8.92
C ALA A 342 -19.83 -1.65 7.96
N ASN A 343 -18.86 -2.06 7.15
CA ASN A 343 -18.96 -3.11 6.12
C ASN A 343 -19.96 -2.82 4.96
N ASP A 344 -20.46 -1.60 4.82
CA ASP A 344 -21.15 -1.17 3.61
C ASP A 344 -20.13 -0.83 2.52
N PHE A 345 -20.22 -1.46 1.35
CA PHE A 345 -19.21 -1.30 0.31
C PHE A 345 -19.12 0.14 -0.20
N ASP A 346 -20.25 0.68 -0.68
CA ASP A 346 -20.29 2.03 -1.27
C ASP A 346 -19.81 3.08 -0.27
N LYS A 347 -20.29 3.00 0.96
CA LYS A 347 -19.94 3.92 2.04
C LYS A 347 -18.47 3.83 2.41
N THR A 348 -17.92 2.62 2.55
CA THR A 348 -16.53 2.40 3.00
C THR A 348 -15.53 2.92 1.97
N ILE A 349 -15.71 2.54 0.69
CA ILE A 349 -14.81 2.97 -0.40
C ILE A 349 -14.94 4.48 -0.65
N SER A 350 -16.15 5.02 -0.61
CA SER A 350 -16.38 6.47 -0.71
C SER A 350 -15.66 7.26 0.38
N ILE A 351 -15.76 6.80 1.63
CA ILE A 351 -15.16 7.48 2.79
C ILE A 351 -13.64 7.46 2.72
N ILE A 352 -13.02 6.29 2.48
CA ILE A 352 -11.57 6.19 2.48
C ILE A 352 -10.94 7.07 1.40
N VAL A 353 -11.51 7.10 0.20
CA VAL A 353 -11.04 7.98 -0.88
C VAL A 353 -11.29 9.45 -0.54
N ALA A 354 -12.46 9.80 0.03
CA ALA A 354 -12.78 11.18 0.40
C ALA A 354 -11.93 11.72 1.56
N MET A 355 -11.32 10.87 2.37
CA MET A 355 -10.43 11.30 3.45
C MET A 355 -9.10 11.90 2.93
N GLY A 356 -8.74 11.64 1.68
CA GLY A 356 -7.46 12.09 1.14
C GLY A 356 -6.27 11.25 1.63
N LEU A 357 -5.10 11.85 1.75
CA LEU A 357 -3.81 11.17 1.93
C LEU A 357 -3.45 10.39 0.66
N ASP A 358 -3.11 9.12 0.76
CA ASP A 358 -2.85 8.22 -0.35
C ASP A 358 -4.15 7.50 -0.73
N ASN A 359 -4.97 8.15 -1.55
CA ASN A 359 -6.37 7.77 -1.76
C ASN A 359 -6.55 6.43 -2.46
N ASP A 360 -5.75 6.17 -3.48
CA ASP A 360 -5.78 4.95 -4.30
C ASP A 360 -5.24 3.75 -3.52
N CYS A 361 -4.08 3.90 -2.89
CA CYS A 361 -3.48 2.88 -2.03
C CYS A 361 -4.41 2.49 -0.88
N ASN A 362 -4.99 3.48 -0.20
CA ASN A 362 -5.91 3.25 0.92
C ASN A 362 -7.22 2.63 0.44
N GLY A 363 -7.75 3.11 -0.69
CA GLY A 363 -8.95 2.56 -1.34
C GLY A 363 -8.74 1.11 -1.77
N ALA A 364 -7.59 0.81 -2.36
CA ALA A 364 -7.18 -0.53 -2.75
C ALA A 364 -7.08 -1.47 -1.55
N SER A 365 -6.32 -1.10 -0.53
CA SER A 365 -6.04 -1.95 0.63
C SER A 365 -7.30 -2.23 1.47
N LEU A 366 -8.11 -1.20 1.75
CA LEU A 366 -9.39 -1.40 2.46
C LEU A 366 -10.40 -2.16 1.59
N GLY A 367 -10.38 -1.92 0.27
CA GLY A 367 -11.15 -2.67 -0.71
C GLY A 367 -10.86 -4.17 -0.65
N SER A 368 -9.59 -4.57 -0.62
CA SER A 368 -9.17 -5.97 -0.46
C SER A 368 -9.77 -6.64 0.78
N ILE A 369 -9.66 -6.00 1.94
CA ILE A 369 -10.19 -6.53 3.22
C ILE A 369 -11.71 -6.65 3.14
N LEU A 370 -12.39 -5.58 2.77
CA LEU A 370 -13.84 -5.52 2.69
C LEU A 370 -14.40 -6.50 1.66
N GLY A 371 -13.77 -6.58 0.49
CA GLY A 371 -14.18 -7.48 -0.58
C GLY A 371 -14.07 -8.96 -0.22
N ALA A 372 -13.03 -9.35 0.55
CA ALA A 372 -12.90 -10.69 1.09
C ALA A 372 -14.02 -11.04 2.07
N ILE A 373 -14.44 -10.08 2.89
CA ILE A 373 -15.53 -10.25 3.88
C ILE A 373 -16.88 -10.36 3.16
N LEU A 374 -17.18 -9.44 2.26
CA LEU A 374 -18.47 -9.35 1.56
C LEU A 374 -18.66 -10.45 0.54
N LYS A 375 -17.59 -10.99 -0.02
CA LYS A 375 -17.60 -11.88 -1.20
C LYS A 375 -18.12 -11.12 -2.43
N ILE A 376 -17.86 -11.65 -3.62
CA ILE A 376 -18.29 -11.02 -4.88
C ILE A 376 -19.80 -10.80 -4.96
N ASP A 377 -20.59 -11.68 -4.35
CA ASP A 377 -22.06 -11.66 -4.40
C ASP A 377 -22.67 -10.40 -3.72
N ASN A 378 -21.93 -9.73 -2.84
CA ASN A 378 -22.41 -8.56 -2.09
C ASN A 378 -21.69 -7.25 -2.46
N ILE A 379 -20.91 -7.25 -3.55
CA ILE A 379 -20.29 -6.04 -4.09
C ILE A 379 -21.15 -5.53 -5.24
N PRO A 380 -21.58 -4.24 -5.24
CA PRO A 380 -22.38 -3.69 -6.32
C PRO A 380 -21.65 -3.76 -7.67
N SER A 381 -22.28 -4.29 -8.71
CA SER A 381 -21.64 -4.54 -10.01
C SER A 381 -21.11 -3.28 -10.70
N LYS A 382 -21.69 -2.11 -10.42
CA LYS A 382 -21.26 -0.81 -10.95
C LYS A 382 -19.75 -0.55 -10.73
N TRP A 383 -19.14 -1.18 -9.73
CA TRP A 383 -17.72 -1.00 -9.40
C TRP A 383 -16.76 -1.87 -10.22
N TYR A 384 -17.27 -2.92 -10.90
CA TYR A 384 -16.40 -3.83 -11.64
C TYR A 384 -16.95 -4.33 -12.99
N GLU A 385 -18.20 -4.06 -13.31
CA GLU A 385 -18.83 -4.56 -14.56
C GLU A 385 -18.12 -4.07 -15.82
N ASN A 386 -17.47 -2.89 -15.76
CA ASN A 386 -16.73 -2.29 -16.86
C ASN A 386 -15.26 -2.75 -16.94
N PHE A 387 -14.78 -3.62 -16.06
CA PHE A 387 -13.42 -4.15 -16.14
C PHE A 387 -13.22 -5.16 -17.30
N ASN A 388 -14.30 -5.70 -17.86
CA ASN A 388 -14.32 -6.51 -19.10
C ASN A 388 -13.29 -7.64 -19.17
N ASP A 389 -13.01 -8.32 -18.03
CA ASP A 389 -11.98 -9.36 -17.92
C ASP A 389 -10.59 -8.88 -18.36
N CYS A 390 -10.27 -7.63 -18.14
CA CYS A 390 -9.03 -6.99 -18.56
C CYS A 390 -8.35 -6.30 -17.37
N LEU A 391 -7.02 -6.40 -17.33
CA LEU A 391 -6.16 -5.86 -16.29
C LEU A 391 -4.88 -5.37 -16.91
N HIS A 392 -4.53 -4.08 -16.71
CA HIS A 392 -3.31 -3.46 -17.18
C HIS A 392 -2.25 -3.37 -16.08
N THR A 393 -1.00 -3.63 -16.44
CA THR A 393 0.19 -3.41 -15.60
C THR A 393 1.31 -2.80 -16.42
N TYR A 394 2.38 -2.35 -15.76
CA TYR A 394 3.63 -2.02 -16.44
C TYR A 394 4.71 -3.12 -16.30
N ILE A 395 4.34 -4.33 -15.90
CA ILE A 395 5.25 -5.48 -15.82
C ILE A 395 5.59 -5.95 -17.24
N LYS A 396 6.87 -5.98 -17.57
CA LYS A 396 7.37 -6.44 -18.89
C LYS A 396 6.93 -7.86 -19.17
N GLY A 397 6.18 -8.04 -20.26
CA GLY A 397 5.61 -9.31 -20.68
C GLY A 397 4.27 -9.69 -20.00
N TYR A 398 3.74 -8.79 -19.17
CA TYR A 398 2.47 -8.93 -18.47
C TYR A 398 1.68 -7.61 -18.50
N GLU A 399 1.81 -6.84 -19.58
CA GLU A 399 1.23 -5.51 -19.72
C GLU A 399 -0.31 -5.55 -19.77
N VAL A 400 -0.88 -6.63 -20.33
CA VAL A 400 -2.32 -6.87 -20.41
C VAL A 400 -2.63 -8.31 -20.01
N LEU A 401 -3.50 -8.49 -19.04
CA LEU A 401 -3.89 -9.79 -18.49
C LEU A 401 -5.41 -9.97 -18.50
N SER A 402 -5.86 -11.23 -18.53
CA SER A 402 -7.23 -11.58 -18.17
C SER A 402 -7.36 -11.57 -16.64
N LEU A 403 -8.32 -10.80 -16.14
CA LEU A 403 -8.62 -10.70 -14.72
C LEU A 403 -9.07 -12.06 -14.13
N GLU A 404 -9.87 -12.81 -14.87
CA GLU A 404 -10.30 -14.16 -14.47
C GLU A 404 -9.12 -15.14 -14.43
N SER A 405 -8.19 -15.04 -15.40
CA SER A 405 -6.97 -15.86 -15.40
C SER A 405 -6.07 -15.56 -14.22
N PHE A 406 -5.90 -14.27 -13.87
CA PHE A 406 -5.16 -13.83 -12.70
C PHE A 406 -5.77 -14.35 -11.39
N MET A 407 -7.11 -14.28 -11.26
CA MET A 407 -7.82 -14.83 -10.11
C MET A 407 -7.66 -16.35 -9.98
N LYS A 408 -7.70 -17.11 -11.10
CA LYS A 408 -7.48 -18.54 -11.10
C LYS A 408 -6.05 -18.95 -10.77
N GLN A 409 -5.08 -18.18 -11.23
CA GLN A 409 -3.66 -18.36 -10.89
C GLN A 409 -3.46 -18.20 -9.38
N THR A 410 -4.01 -17.13 -8.79
CA THR A 410 -3.98 -16.86 -7.35
C THR A 410 -4.67 -17.97 -6.54
N GLU A 411 -5.85 -18.45 -7.00
CA GLU A 411 -6.53 -19.60 -6.40
C GLU A 411 -5.68 -20.88 -6.46
N GLY A 412 -4.98 -21.09 -7.55
CA GLY A 412 -4.05 -22.21 -7.72
C GLY A 412 -2.93 -22.22 -6.69
N LEU A 413 -2.34 -21.05 -6.41
CA LEU A 413 -1.33 -20.88 -5.37
C LEU A 413 -1.90 -21.12 -3.96
N TYR A 414 -3.08 -20.59 -3.65
CA TYR A 414 -3.75 -20.89 -2.39
C TYR A 414 -3.95 -22.39 -2.20
N LYS A 415 -4.50 -23.10 -3.20
CA LYS A 415 -4.70 -24.55 -3.16
C LYS A 415 -3.38 -25.33 -2.97
N LYS A 416 -2.30 -24.86 -3.59
CA LYS A 416 -0.96 -25.43 -3.45
C LYS A 416 -0.43 -25.31 -2.02
N TYR A 417 -0.70 -24.20 -1.34
CA TYR A 417 -0.09 -23.91 -0.03
C TYR A 417 -1.03 -24.08 1.17
N LYS A 418 -2.34 -24.24 0.98
CA LYS A 418 -3.30 -24.34 2.09
C LYS A 418 -3.05 -25.51 3.05
N GLU A 419 -2.40 -26.59 2.58
CA GLU A 419 -2.12 -27.79 3.38
C GLU A 419 -0.69 -27.80 3.95
N VAL A 420 0.12 -26.80 3.62
CA VAL A 420 1.48 -26.67 4.13
C VAL A 420 1.40 -26.09 5.54
N LYS A 421 1.92 -26.85 6.51
CA LYS A 421 2.05 -26.42 7.91
C LYS A 421 3.22 -25.48 8.06
#